data_ba63b095c1f7d492b07d7a345270d01c
#
_entry.id   ba63b095c1f7d492b07d7a345270d01c
#
_cell.length_a   1.000
_cell.length_b   1.000
_cell.length_c   1.000
_cell.angle_alpha   90.00
_cell.angle_beta   90.00
_cell.angle_gamma   90.00
#
_symmetry.space_group_name_H-M   'P 1'
#
loop_
_entity.id
_entity.type
_entity.pdbx_description
1 polymer ?
#
loop_
_entity_poly.entity_id
_entity_poly.type
_entity_poly.pdbx_seq_one_letter_code
_entity_poly.pdbx_strand_id
1 'polypeptide(L)'
;LATVQDYFSMLQYEVLGQAYNKTAHRKNLLKKIDHRSNGAVEKKHQTIGSVLLELGLPYIRGYKPLDNYQNILLEVIDQYLDKEPKILSTLLNYAGSTVSTPVQRDLFFTDVTVVEPPLPPPLNLSKKHRTLKRMAEKYDFVDREAKNKNLAKAGEKFILEFETGRLRKEGRADLAAQIEWIPQEKGHRPGYNIRSFEVNGTERFIGVKTTRCGLKFPFILSKQELAFSRKKLDQYYLYRVFNFIKSPTLFMLKGRLHRHVKLSPTAFKTRFG
;
A
#
# COMPACT_ATOMS: atom_id res chain seq x y z
N LEU A 1 5.77 11.02 24.27
CA LEU A 1 6.86 11.23 23.29
C LEU A 1 7.85 10.07 23.27
N ALA A 2 8.44 9.64 24.41
CA ALA A 2 9.48 8.59 24.45
C ALA A 2 9.08 7.30 23.73
N THR A 3 7.84 6.84 23.89
CA THR A 3 7.33 5.63 23.19
C THR A 3 7.25 5.81 21.67
N VAL A 4 6.95 7.02 21.19
CA VAL A 4 6.96 7.35 19.76
C VAL A 4 8.38 7.32 19.22
N GLN A 5 9.33 7.92 19.94
CA GLN A 5 10.76 7.90 19.58
C GLN A 5 11.31 6.49 19.49
N ASP A 6 11.04 5.63 20.48
CA ASP A 6 11.47 4.25 20.49
C ASP A 6 10.87 3.44 19.32
N TYR A 7 9.58 3.66 19.05
CA TYR A 7 8.92 3.02 17.91
C TYR A 7 9.55 3.39 16.56
N PHE A 8 9.77 4.68 16.32
CA PHE A 8 10.36 5.14 15.05
C PHE A 8 11.83 4.75 14.91
N SER A 9 12.59 4.65 16.02
CA SER A 9 13.93 4.08 16.00
C SER A 9 13.91 2.62 15.51
N MET A 10 13.04 1.78 16.06
CA MET A 10 12.87 0.41 15.58
C MET A 10 12.38 0.35 14.12
N LEU A 11 11.47 1.26 13.74
CA LEU A 11 10.95 1.31 12.37
C LEU A 11 12.03 1.65 11.34
N GLN A 12 12.99 2.52 11.69
CA GLN A 12 14.14 2.79 10.81
C GLN A 12 14.94 1.52 10.54
N TYR A 13 15.27 0.73 11.56
CA TYR A 13 15.93 -0.57 11.36
C TYR A 13 15.11 -1.49 10.47
N GLU A 14 13.79 -1.55 10.72
CA GLU A 14 12.87 -2.40 9.93
C GLU A 14 12.88 -2.03 8.43
N VAL A 15 12.82 -0.74 8.09
CA VAL A 15 12.79 -0.28 6.69
C VAL A 15 14.15 -0.36 6.00
N LEU A 16 15.24 -0.24 6.76
CA LEU A 16 16.60 -0.40 6.27
C LEU A 16 17.04 -1.89 6.18
N GLY A 17 16.19 -2.82 6.63
CA GLY A 17 16.50 -4.24 6.65
C GLY A 17 17.55 -4.63 7.69
N GLN A 18 17.78 -3.79 8.68
CA GLN A 18 18.74 -4.01 9.77
C GLN A 18 18.10 -4.79 10.93
N ALA A 19 18.90 -5.63 11.59
CA ALA A 19 18.43 -6.37 12.76
C ALA A 19 18.26 -5.47 13.98
N TYR A 20 17.20 -5.71 14.76
CA TYR A 20 16.95 -5.05 16.03
C TYR A 20 16.21 -5.97 16.98
N ASN A 21 16.21 -5.66 18.28
CA ASN A 21 15.58 -6.49 19.31
C ASN A 21 14.49 -5.72 20.04
N LYS A 22 13.23 -6.06 19.77
CA LYS A 22 12.03 -5.43 20.37
C LYS A 22 12.02 -5.51 21.89
N THR A 23 12.50 -6.62 22.47
CA THR A 23 12.56 -6.80 23.92
C THR A 23 13.61 -5.88 24.55
N ALA A 24 14.75 -5.70 23.92
CA ALA A 24 15.78 -4.77 24.39
C ALA A 24 15.26 -3.31 24.34
N HIS A 25 14.63 -2.90 23.24
CA HIS A 25 13.98 -1.60 23.10
C HIS A 25 12.96 -1.36 24.22
N ARG A 26 12.03 -2.31 24.42
CA ARG A 26 11.04 -2.22 25.49
C ARG A 26 11.66 -2.10 26.89
N LYS A 27 12.68 -2.91 27.21
CA LYS A 27 13.39 -2.84 28.50
C LYS A 27 14.05 -1.46 28.69
N ASN A 28 14.69 -0.93 27.66
CA ASN A 28 15.34 0.38 27.73
C ASN A 28 14.33 1.52 27.82
N LEU A 29 13.19 1.41 27.13
CA LEU A 29 12.11 2.38 27.23
C LEU A 29 11.51 2.42 28.63
N LEU A 30 11.27 1.27 29.28
CA LEU A 30 10.72 1.19 30.62
C LEU A 30 11.60 1.83 31.70
N LYS A 31 12.92 1.94 31.45
CA LYS A 31 13.82 2.71 32.33
C LYS A 31 13.62 4.22 32.23
N LYS A 32 12.97 4.70 31.17
CA LYS A 32 12.76 6.13 30.88
C LYS A 32 11.34 6.62 31.15
N ILE A 33 10.41 5.70 31.36
CA ILE A 33 9.00 6.00 31.60
C ILE A 33 8.52 5.31 32.88
N ASP A 34 8.11 6.12 33.85
CA ASP A 34 7.66 5.62 35.14
C ASP A 34 6.27 4.97 35.04
N HIS A 35 6.00 4.04 35.98
CA HIS A 35 4.69 3.43 36.19
C HIS A 35 4.03 2.78 34.98
N ARG A 36 4.81 2.24 34.02
CA ARG A 36 4.29 1.53 32.84
C ARG A 36 4.68 0.06 32.84
N SER A 37 3.74 -0.80 32.48
CA SER A 37 3.98 -2.23 32.30
C SER A 37 4.47 -2.55 30.87
N ASN A 38 5.07 -3.73 30.71
CA ASN A 38 5.43 -4.28 29.39
C ASN A 38 4.26 -4.26 28.41
N GLY A 39 3.07 -4.70 28.87
CA GLY A 39 1.87 -4.74 28.04
C GLY A 39 1.37 -3.34 27.64
N ALA A 40 1.53 -2.33 28.54
CA ALA A 40 1.14 -0.95 28.20
C ALA A 40 2.05 -0.35 27.09
N VAL A 41 3.35 -0.65 27.13
CA VAL A 41 4.29 -0.25 26.05
C VAL A 41 3.93 -0.94 24.75
N GLU A 42 3.72 -2.24 24.77
CA GLU A 42 3.35 -3.02 23.58
C GLU A 42 2.04 -2.52 22.97
N LYS A 43 1.01 -2.32 23.80
CA LYS A 43 -0.27 -1.76 23.35
C LYS A 43 -0.09 -0.37 22.71
N LYS A 44 0.81 0.48 23.25
CA LYS A 44 1.11 1.77 22.64
C LYS A 44 1.83 1.63 21.29
N HIS A 45 2.77 0.69 21.16
CA HIS A 45 3.41 0.38 19.88
C HIS A 45 2.41 -0.14 18.85
N GLN A 46 1.45 -0.99 19.26
CA GLN A 46 0.37 -1.45 18.39
C GLN A 46 -0.52 -0.30 17.91
N THR A 47 -0.83 0.68 18.78
CA THR A 47 -1.61 1.87 18.39
C THR A 47 -0.84 2.82 17.48
N ILE A 48 0.48 2.98 17.65
CA ILE A 48 1.33 3.73 16.70
C ILE A 48 1.32 3.02 15.34
N GLY A 49 1.47 1.69 15.33
CA GLY A 49 1.37 0.88 14.11
C GLY A 49 0.04 1.05 13.39
N SER A 50 -1.07 1.19 14.13
CA SER A 50 -2.40 1.47 13.54
C SER A 50 -2.45 2.85 12.86
N VAL A 51 -1.90 3.88 13.50
CA VAL A 51 -1.80 5.22 12.87
C VAL A 51 -1.02 5.16 11.56
N LEU A 52 0.14 4.49 11.57
CA LEU A 52 0.97 4.36 10.37
C LEU A 52 0.27 3.55 9.27
N LEU A 53 -0.44 2.48 9.65
CA LEU A 53 -1.26 1.69 8.72
C LEU A 53 -2.37 2.55 8.09
N GLU A 54 -3.06 3.39 8.86
CA GLU A 54 -4.09 4.30 8.36
C GLU A 54 -3.52 5.40 7.46
N LEU A 55 -2.29 5.87 7.75
CA LEU A 55 -1.53 6.77 6.87
C LEU A 55 -0.96 6.04 5.64
N GLY A 56 -1.05 4.73 5.61
CA GLY A 56 -0.47 3.91 4.56
C GLY A 56 1.06 3.73 4.66
N LEU A 57 1.66 4.12 5.76
CA LEU A 57 3.09 4.04 5.98
C LEU A 57 3.53 2.63 6.41
N PRO A 58 4.82 2.29 6.22
CA PRO A 58 5.36 1.08 6.80
C PRO A 58 5.21 1.09 8.32
N TYR A 59 4.96 -0.06 8.90
CA TYR A 59 4.87 -0.24 10.34
C TYR A 59 5.65 -1.50 10.76
N ILE A 60 5.97 -1.59 12.06
CA ILE A 60 6.79 -2.69 12.59
C ILE A 60 6.01 -4.00 12.57
N ARG A 61 6.56 -5.01 11.92
CA ARG A 61 5.99 -6.36 11.89
C ARG A 61 5.93 -7.00 13.27
N GLY A 62 4.90 -7.80 13.47
CA GLY A 62 4.67 -8.53 14.74
C GLY A 62 4.05 -7.68 15.84
N TYR A 63 3.80 -6.38 15.63
CA TYR A 63 2.85 -5.63 16.41
C TYR A 63 1.51 -5.60 15.66
N LYS A 64 0.51 -6.33 16.15
CA LYS A 64 -0.84 -6.30 15.56
C LYS A 64 -1.44 -4.90 15.77
N PRO A 65 -1.74 -4.13 14.70
CA PRO A 65 -2.31 -2.80 14.85
C PRO A 65 -3.61 -2.78 15.65
N LEU A 66 -3.75 -1.81 16.56
CA LEU A 66 -4.94 -1.58 17.39
C LEU A 66 -5.53 -0.20 17.10
N ASP A 67 -6.77 -0.16 16.62
CA ASP A 67 -7.43 1.07 16.15
C ASP A 67 -7.92 1.98 17.29
N ASN A 68 -7.95 1.51 18.53
CA ASN A 68 -8.40 2.28 19.68
C ASN A 68 -7.28 3.17 20.23
N TYR A 69 -7.04 4.32 19.58
CA TYR A 69 -6.10 5.34 20.01
C TYR A 69 -6.73 6.74 20.06
N GLN A 70 -6.20 7.59 20.94
CA GLN A 70 -6.66 8.97 21.14
C GLN A 70 -6.08 9.90 20.09
N ASN A 71 -6.79 10.99 19.77
CA ASN A 71 -6.34 12.01 18.80
C ASN A 71 -4.97 12.61 19.13
N ILE A 72 -4.65 12.76 20.42
CA ILE A 72 -3.35 13.28 20.88
C ILE A 72 -2.17 12.46 20.33
N LEU A 73 -2.35 11.16 20.07
CA LEU A 73 -1.30 10.34 19.46
C LEU A 73 -0.96 10.79 18.04
N LEU A 74 -1.96 11.22 17.26
CA LEU A 74 -1.73 11.77 15.92
C LEU A 74 -0.91 13.04 15.97
N GLU A 75 -1.24 13.94 16.91
CA GLU A 75 -0.53 15.20 17.10
C GLU A 75 0.93 14.95 17.51
N VAL A 76 1.16 14.00 18.42
CA VAL A 76 2.52 13.66 18.87
C VAL A 76 3.34 13.03 17.74
N ILE A 77 2.75 12.18 16.91
CA ILE A 77 3.43 11.59 15.75
C ILE A 77 3.75 12.66 14.70
N ASP A 78 2.80 13.55 14.38
CA ASP A 78 3.00 14.64 13.43
C ASP A 78 4.16 15.56 13.88
N GLN A 79 4.11 16.04 15.11
CA GLN A 79 5.18 16.86 15.70
C GLN A 79 6.53 16.14 15.74
N TYR A 80 6.54 14.84 15.99
CA TYR A 80 7.77 14.06 16.02
C TYR A 80 8.41 13.97 14.63
N LEU A 81 7.62 13.66 13.61
CA LEU A 81 8.10 13.59 12.23
C LEU A 81 8.60 14.94 11.71
N ASP A 82 8.01 16.04 12.15
CA ASP A 82 8.49 17.40 11.82
C ASP A 82 9.86 17.71 12.43
N LYS A 83 10.10 17.25 13.67
CA LYS A 83 11.35 17.46 14.38
C LYS A 83 12.48 16.52 13.93
N GLU A 84 12.14 15.40 13.32
CA GLU A 84 13.06 14.33 12.92
C GLU A 84 13.11 14.15 11.39
N PRO A 85 13.62 15.13 10.64
CA PRO A 85 13.61 15.09 9.18
C PRO A 85 14.39 13.90 8.59
N LYS A 86 15.38 13.37 9.33
CA LYS A 86 16.13 12.17 8.92
C LYS A 86 15.26 10.92 8.92
N ILE A 87 14.39 10.76 9.92
CA ILE A 87 13.44 9.65 10.01
C ILE A 87 12.43 9.78 8.88
N LEU A 88 11.86 10.96 8.71
CA LEU A 88 10.93 11.24 7.64
C LEU A 88 11.53 10.94 6.26
N SER A 89 12.76 11.41 5.99
CA SER A 89 13.46 11.15 4.73
C SER A 89 13.72 9.65 4.50
N THR A 90 14.05 8.89 5.56
CA THR A 90 14.22 7.44 5.48
C THR A 90 12.92 6.74 5.06
N LEU A 91 11.79 7.12 5.65
CA LEU A 91 10.47 6.57 5.29
C LEU A 91 10.08 6.95 3.85
N LEU A 92 10.33 8.22 3.45
CA LEU A 92 10.07 8.71 2.09
C LEU A 92 10.94 7.98 1.06
N ASN A 93 12.23 7.77 1.37
CA ASN A 93 13.14 7.03 0.49
C ASN A 93 12.74 5.55 0.39
N TYR A 94 12.25 4.95 1.47
CA TYR A 94 11.71 3.58 1.40
C TYR A 94 10.54 3.48 0.40
N ALA A 95 9.63 4.43 0.38
CA ALA A 95 8.52 4.46 -0.58
C ALA A 95 8.99 4.70 -2.03
N GLY A 96 10.02 5.55 -2.23
CA GLY A 96 10.54 5.92 -3.56
C GLY A 96 11.69 5.07 -4.10
N SER A 97 12.30 4.20 -3.25
CA SER A 97 13.50 3.46 -3.67
C SER A 97 13.20 2.45 -4.77
N THR A 98 14.17 2.29 -5.67
CA THR A 98 14.12 1.24 -6.71
C THR A 98 14.01 -0.12 -6.04
N VAL A 99 13.14 -0.96 -6.57
CA VAL A 99 13.12 -2.38 -6.23
C VAL A 99 14.33 -2.98 -6.94
N SER A 100 15.42 -3.25 -6.23
CA SER A 100 16.28 -4.33 -6.64
C SER A 100 15.37 -5.54 -6.77
N THR A 101 15.41 -6.20 -7.93
CA THR A 101 14.54 -7.31 -8.34
C THR A 101 14.06 -8.10 -7.12
N PRO A 102 12.78 -8.39 -6.96
CA PRO A 102 12.36 -9.28 -5.88
C PRO A 102 13.30 -10.45 -5.92
N VAL A 103 13.88 -10.79 -4.78
CA VAL A 103 14.65 -12.04 -4.65
C VAL A 103 13.84 -13.06 -5.42
N GLN A 104 14.45 -13.65 -6.43
CA GLN A 104 13.93 -14.81 -7.14
C GLN A 104 13.75 -15.92 -6.10
N ARG A 105 12.75 -15.78 -5.28
CA ARG A 105 12.11 -16.92 -4.65
C ARG A 105 11.29 -17.51 -5.79
N ASP A 106 11.45 -18.78 -6.01
CA ASP A 106 10.47 -19.60 -6.72
C ASP A 106 9.14 -19.48 -5.94
N LEU A 107 8.53 -18.31 -6.02
CA LEU A 107 7.17 -18.09 -5.57
C LEU A 107 6.33 -18.85 -6.56
N PHE A 108 6.01 -20.09 -6.20
CA PHE A 108 4.88 -20.75 -6.82
C PHE A 108 3.71 -19.79 -6.66
N PHE A 109 3.27 -19.19 -7.78
CA PHE A 109 2.20 -18.18 -7.81
C PHE A 109 0.85 -18.70 -7.30
N THR A 110 0.80 -19.99 -6.94
CA THR A 110 -0.32 -20.64 -6.27
C THR A 110 -0.55 -20.17 -4.82
N ASP A 111 0.46 -19.53 -4.19
CA ASP A 111 0.43 -19.20 -2.76
C ASP A 111 0.24 -17.69 -2.48
N VAL A 112 -0.21 -16.94 -3.49
CA VAL A 112 -0.55 -15.53 -3.28
C VAL A 112 -1.78 -15.42 -2.38
N THR A 113 -1.61 -14.79 -1.22
CA THR A 113 -2.74 -14.51 -0.32
C THR A 113 -3.65 -13.46 -0.97
N VAL A 114 -4.86 -13.87 -1.31
CA VAL A 114 -5.93 -12.97 -1.76
C VAL A 114 -6.83 -12.67 -0.57
N VAL A 115 -7.07 -11.38 -0.32
CA VAL A 115 -7.92 -10.92 0.80
C VAL A 115 -9.07 -10.06 0.28
N GLU A 116 -10.09 -9.89 1.11
CA GLU A 116 -11.19 -8.97 0.83
C GLU A 116 -10.68 -7.52 0.77
N PRO A 117 -11.20 -6.70 -0.14
CA PRO A 117 -10.85 -5.28 -0.20
C PRO A 117 -11.31 -4.56 1.07
N PRO A 118 -10.56 -3.53 1.53
CA PRO A 118 -10.98 -2.74 2.66
C PRO A 118 -12.25 -1.96 2.31
N LEU A 119 -13.14 -1.80 3.30
CA LEU A 119 -14.32 -0.96 3.14
C LEU A 119 -13.91 0.49 2.81
N PRO A 120 -14.68 1.19 1.96
CA PRO A 120 -14.44 2.59 1.69
C PRO A 120 -14.57 3.41 3.00
N PRO A 121 -13.81 4.51 3.15
CA PRO A 121 -13.90 5.34 4.34
C PRO A 121 -15.29 5.98 4.47
N PRO A 122 -15.80 6.20 5.71
CA PRO A 122 -17.10 6.78 5.93
C PRO A 122 -17.21 8.18 5.29
N LEU A 123 -18.41 8.55 4.85
CA LEU A 123 -18.69 9.84 4.21
C LEU A 123 -18.41 11.02 5.15
N ASN A 124 -18.76 10.88 6.42
CA ASN A 124 -18.51 11.90 7.45
C ASN A 124 -17.19 11.63 8.16
N LEU A 125 -16.21 12.47 7.90
CA LEU A 125 -14.89 12.37 8.51
C LEU A 125 -14.92 12.91 9.94
N SER A 126 -14.60 12.08 10.92
CA SER A 126 -14.33 12.50 12.30
C SER A 126 -13.11 13.45 12.37
N LYS A 127 -12.89 14.14 13.52
CA LYS A 127 -11.66 14.93 13.75
C LYS A 127 -10.39 14.10 13.50
N LYS A 128 -10.38 12.83 13.92
CA LYS A 128 -9.30 11.86 13.68
C LYS A 128 -8.99 11.71 12.18
N HIS A 129 -10.00 11.48 11.35
CA HIS A 129 -9.81 11.30 9.91
C HIS A 129 -9.32 12.58 9.21
N ARG A 130 -9.76 13.76 9.68
CA ARG A 130 -9.25 15.04 9.13
C ARG A 130 -7.78 15.25 9.41
N THR A 131 -7.31 14.92 10.62
CA THR A 131 -5.90 15.00 10.99
C THR A 131 -5.05 14.02 10.18
N LEU A 132 -5.48 12.75 10.06
CA LEU A 132 -4.82 11.74 9.22
C LEU A 132 -4.72 12.18 7.76
N LYS A 133 -5.80 12.74 7.21
CA LYS A 133 -5.81 13.24 5.83
C LYS A 133 -4.78 14.36 5.63
N ARG A 134 -4.73 15.34 6.54
CA ARG A 134 -3.74 16.42 6.52
C ARG A 134 -2.31 15.90 6.58
N MET A 135 -2.03 14.93 7.46
CA MET A 135 -0.71 14.30 7.55
C MET A 135 -0.34 13.56 6.26
N ALA A 136 -1.27 12.81 5.67
CA ALA A 136 -1.03 12.11 4.41
C ALA A 136 -0.74 13.07 3.25
N GLU A 137 -1.44 14.19 3.16
CA GLU A 137 -1.22 15.24 2.17
C GLU A 137 0.13 15.95 2.37
N LYS A 138 0.51 16.22 3.63
CA LYS A 138 1.76 16.91 4.00
C LYS A 138 3.01 16.13 3.58
N TYR A 139 3.00 14.81 3.70
CA TYR A 139 4.19 13.99 3.47
C TYR A 139 4.34 13.47 2.04
N ASP A 140 3.33 13.61 1.20
CA ASP A 140 3.34 13.27 -0.24
C ASP A 140 3.91 11.87 -0.58
N PHE A 141 3.68 10.90 0.30
CA PHE A 141 4.14 9.53 0.11
C PHE A 141 3.55 8.87 -1.15
N VAL A 142 2.31 9.21 -1.46
CA VAL A 142 1.55 8.59 -2.55
C VAL A 142 2.13 8.96 -3.91
N ASP A 143 2.46 10.24 -4.11
CA ASP A 143 3.05 10.73 -5.36
C ASP A 143 4.45 10.18 -5.59
N ARG A 144 5.24 10.02 -4.52
CA ARG A 144 6.58 9.42 -4.60
C ARG A 144 6.50 7.96 -5.03
N GLU A 145 5.61 7.18 -4.45
CA GLU A 145 5.43 5.78 -4.84
C GLU A 145 4.83 5.66 -6.24
N ALA A 146 3.88 6.51 -6.60
CA ALA A 146 3.29 6.52 -7.93
C ALA A 146 4.29 6.81 -9.06
N LYS A 147 5.37 7.55 -8.75
CA LYS A 147 6.48 7.82 -9.67
C LYS A 147 7.47 6.65 -9.79
N ASN A 148 7.37 5.64 -8.94
CA ASN A 148 8.26 4.47 -8.94
C ASN A 148 7.89 3.47 -10.04
N LYS A 149 8.38 3.72 -11.25
CA LYS A 149 8.11 2.87 -12.43
C LYS A 149 8.61 1.44 -12.28
N ASN A 150 9.72 1.23 -11.55
CA ASN A 150 10.27 -0.10 -11.35
C ASN A 150 9.36 -0.94 -10.43
N LEU A 151 8.81 -0.33 -9.38
CA LEU A 151 7.83 -0.99 -8.51
C LEU A 151 6.54 -1.33 -9.29
N ALA A 152 6.04 -0.40 -10.09
CA ALA A 152 4.86 -0.61 -10.92
C ALA A 152 5.08 -1.78 -11.90
N LYS A 153 6.18 -1.77 -12.65
CA LYS A 153 6.54 -2.84 -13.60
C LYS A 153 6.72 -4.21 -12.92
N ALA A 154 7.35 -4.23 -11.74
CA ALA A 154 7.52 -5.46 -10.98
C ALA A 154 6.17 -6.04 -10.51
N GLY A 155 5.23 -5.18 -10.08
CA GLY A 155 3.88 -5.60 -9.72
C GLY A 155 3.06 -6.06 -10.91
N GLU A 156 3.18 -5.41 -12.06
CA GLU A 156 2.52 -5.85 -13.30
C GLU A 156 3.00 -7.24 -13.72
N LYS A 157 4.33 -7.48 -13.68
CA LYS A 157 4.90 -8.80 -13.96
C LYS A 157 4.39 -9.86 -12.99
N PHE A 158 4.34 -9.55 -11.70
CA PHE A 158 3.79 -10.42 -10.66
C PHE A 158 2.33 -10.82 -10.96
N ILE A 159 1.49 -9.86 -11.36
CA ILE A 159 0.09 -10.14 -11.70
C ILE A 159 -0.03 -10.92 -13.03
N LEU A 160 0.84 -10.67 -14.00
CA LEU A 160 0.89 -11.46 -15.23
C LEU A 160 1.10 -12.95 -14.91
N GLU A 161 2.06 -13.25 -14.05
CA GLU A 161 2.39 -14.61 -13.63
C GLU A 161 1.25 -15.22 -12.78
N PHE A 162 0.64 -14.43 -11.88
CA PHE A 162 -0.53 -14.84 -11.10
C PHE A 162 -1.72 -15.23 -11.98
N GLU A 163 -2.08 -14.41 -12.97
CA GLU A 163 -3.19 -14.69 -13.89
C GLU A 163 -2.91 -15.90 -14.79
N THR A 164 -1.66 -16.05 -15.25
CA THR A 164 -1.22 -17.22 -16.01
C THR A 164 -1.38 -18.49 -15.18
N GLY A 165 -0.93 -18.48 -13.93
CA GLY A 165 -1.09 -19.59 -12.99
C GLY A 165 -2.56 -19.91 -12.69
N ARG A 166 -3.38 -18.87 -12.47
CA ARG A 166 -4.82 -19.02 -12.23
C ARG A 166 -5.52 -19.75 -13.37
N LEU A 167 -5.34 -19.28 -14.60
CA LEU A 167 -5.99 -19.91 -15.78
C LEU A 167 -5.49 -21.33 -16.02
N ARG A 168 -4.19 -21.61 -15.85
CA ARG A 168 -3.66 -22.97 -15.95
C ARG A 168 -4.25 -23.90 -14.90
N LYS A 169 -4.41 -23.46 -13.67
CA LYS A 169 -5.03 -24.23 -12.58
C LYS A 169 -6.50 -24.55 -12.87
N GLU A 170 -7.19 -23.66 -13.55
CA GLU A 170 -8.57 -23.84 -13.99
C GLU A 170 -8.70 -24.64 -15.33
N GLY A 171 -7.60 -25.25 -15.80
CA GLY A 171 -7.60 -26.06 -17.02
C GLY A 171 -7.64 -25.25 -18.32
N ARG A 172 -7.42 -23.92 -18.26
CA ARG A 172 -7.50 -23.02 -19.41
C ARG A 172 -6.12 -22.54 -19.87
N ALA A 173 -5.23 -23.50 -20.15
CA ALA A 173 -3.90 -23.22 -20.71
C ALA A 173 -3.97 -22.48 -22.06
N ASP A 174 -5.03 -22.70 -22.83
CA ASP A 174 -5.38 -22.01 -24.07
C ASP A 174 -5.52 -20.48 -23.86
N LEU A 175 -6.26 -20.07 -22.83
CA LEU A 175 -6.45 -18.66 -22.47
C LEU A 175 -5.21 -18.07 -21.78
N ALA A 176 -4.52 -18.88 -20.98
CA ALA A 176 -3.28 -18.45 -20.32
C ALA A 176 -2.20 -18.04 -21.34
N ALA A 177 -2.14 -18.69 -22.49
CA ALA A 177 -1.22 -18.34 -23.59
C ALA A 177 -1.62 -17.04 -24.33
N GLN A 178 -2.85 -16.57 -24.17
CA GLN A 178 -3.38 -15.37 -24.81
C GLN A 178 -3.35 -14.13 -23.90
N ILE A 179 -2.82 -14.25 -22.65
CA ILE A 179 -2.69 -13.10 -21.76
C ILE A 179 -1.71 -12.11 -22.37
N GLU A 180 -2.08 -10.83 -22.39
CA GLU A 180 -1.23 -9.75 -22.90
C GLU A 180 -0.86 -8.76 -21.80
N TRP A 181 0.42 -8.48 -21.69
CA TRP A 181 0.92 -7.36 -20.91
C TRP A 181 1.02 -6.12 -21.81
N ILE A 182 0.31 -5.05 -21.47
CA ILE A 182 0.25 -3.82 -22.25
C ILE A 182 1.25 -2.81 -21.67
N PRO A 183 2.41 -2.61 -22.27
CA PRO A 183 3.39 -1.62 -21.81
C PRO A 183 2.78 -0.22 -21.86
N GLN A 184 3.00 0.56 -20.80
CA GLN A 184 2.58 1.96 -20.77
C GLN A 184 3.65 2.84 -21.45
N GLU A 185 3.75 2.75 -22.76
CA GLU A 185 4.62 3.61 -23.56
C GLU A 185 4.03 5.02 -23.70
N LYS A 186 4.91 6.00 -24.04
CA LYS A 186 4.47 7.39 -24.23
C LYS A 186 3.41 7.44 -25.33
N GLY A 187 2.19 7.85 -24.96
CA GLY A 187 1.09 8.10 -25.89
C GLY A 187 -0.03 7.05 -25.89
N HIS A 188 0.23 5.80 -25.55
CA HIS A 188 -0.80 4.74 -25.52
C HIS A 188 -1.07 4.30 -24.09
N ARG A 189 -2.20 4.74 -23.51
CA ARG A 189 -2.66 4.35 -22.17
C ARG A 189 -4.12 3.94 -22.22
N PRO A 190 -4.39 2.67 -22.50
CA PRO A 190 -5.77 2.21 -22.68
C PRO A 190 -6.61 2.23 -21.37
N GLY A 191 -5.98 2.40 -20.21
CA GLY A 191 -6.64 2.41 -18.90
C GLY A 191 -6.54 1.10 -18.14
N TYR A 192 -5.75 0.16 -18.63
CA TYR A 192 -5.41 -1.12 -17.97
C TYR A 192 -3.98 -1.53 -18.33
N ASN A 193 -3.42 -2.50 -17.58
CA ASN A 193 -2.04 -2.97 -17.73
C ASN A 193 -1.96 -4.38 -18.34
N ILE A 194 -2.96 -5.22 -18.06
CA ILE A 194 -2.99 -6.62 -18.50
C ILE A 194 -4.37 -6.93 -19.06
N ARG A 195 -4.39 -7.63 -20.22
CA ARG A 195 -5.58 -8.28 -20.75
C ARG A 195 -5.49 -9.78 -20.42
N SER A 196 -6.41 -10.26 -19.62
CA SER A 196 -6.58 -11.66 -19.24
C SER A 196 -8.00 -12.11 -19.53
N PHE A 197 -8.43 -13.26 -18.98
CA PHE A 197 -9.72 -13.87 -19.27
C PHE A 197 -10.37 -14.46 -18.02
N GLU A 198 -11.68 -14.52 -18.01
CA GLU A 198 -12.45 -15.43 -17.15
C GLU A 198 -12.35 -16.87 -17.71
N VAL A 199 -12.71 -17.86 -16.89
CA VAL A 199 -12.67 -19.28 -17.30
C VAL A 199 -13.55 -19.56 -18.54
N ASN A 200 -14.64 -18.81 -18.69
CA ASN A 200 -15.56 -18.91 -19.85
C ASN A 200 -15.06 -18.19 -21.12
N GLY A 201 -13.87 -17.60 -21.10
CA GLY A 201 -13.29 -16.87 -22.22
C GLY A 201 -13.64 -15.38 -22.29
N THR A 202 -14.47 -14.86 -21.39
CA THR A 202 -14.76 -13.42 -21.34
C THR A 202 -13.49 -12.64 -20.96
N GLU A 203 -13.19 -11.54 -21.66
CA GLU A 203 -12.02 -10.72 -21.38
C GLU A 203 -12.06 -10.11 -19.98
N ARG A 204 -10.89 -10.06 -19.34
CA ARG A 204 -10.62 -9.41 -18.07
C ARG A 204 -9.55 -8.34 -18.27
N PHE A 205 -9.90 -7.07 -18.10
CA PHE A 205 -8.99 -5.94 -18.22
C PHE A 205 -8.53 -5.52 -16.83
N ILE A 206 -7.25 -5.64 -16.55
CA ILE A 206 -6.68 -5.50 -15.22
C ILE A 206 -5.80 -4.25 -15.15
N GLY A 207 -6.20 -3.29 -14.30
CA GLY A 207 -5.33 -2.23 -13.82
C GLY A 207 -4.54 -2.71 -12.60
N VAL A 208 -3.23 -2.54 -12.57
CA VAL A 208 -2.38 -2.97 -11.46
C VAL A 208 -1.88 -1.78 -10.66
N LYS A 209 -2.02 -1.85 -9.34
CA LYS A 209 -1.48 -0.85 -8.39
C LYS A 209 -0.68 -1.57 -7.32
N THR A 210 0.61 -1.31 -7.27
CA THR A 210 1.55 -1.99 -6.38
C THR A 210 2.07 -1.04 -5.31
N THR A 211 2.21 -1.54 -4.08
CA THR A 211 2.84 -0.81 -2.98
C THR A 211 3.70 -1.71 -2.12
N ARG A 212 4.76 -1.16 -1.55
CA ARG A 212 5.54 -1.80 -0.48
C ARG A 212 4.87 -1.68 0.88
N CYS A 213 3.97 -0.71 0.99
CA CYS A 213 3.25 -0.39 2.21
C CYS A 213 2.05 -1.33 2.42
N GLY A 214 1.29 -1.11 3.49
CA GLY A 214 0.15 -1.95 3.86
C GLY A 214 -1.10 -1.70 3.02
N LEU A 215 -2.14 -2.48 3.34
CA LEU A 215 -3.44 -2.55 2.67
C LEU A 215 -4.08 -1.18 2.38
N LYS A 216 -4.06 -0.27 3.36
CA LYS A 216 -4.75 1.03 3.30
C LYS A 216 -3.93 2.15 2.63
N PHE A 217 -2.72 1.84 2.11
CA PHE A 217 -1.91 2.86 1.44
C PHE A 217 -2.65 3.41 0.22
N PRO A 218 -2.86 4.74 0.12
CA PRO A 218 -3.53 5.36 -1.01
C PRO A 218 -2.80 5.09 -2.32
N PHE A 219 -3.51 5.20 -3.43
CA PHE A 219 -2.93 5.06 -4.77
C PHE A 219 -3.55 6.04 -5.74
N ILE A 220 -2.82 6.36 -6.81
CA ILE A 220 -3.28 7.29 -7.83
C ILE A 220 -3.93 6.52 -8.96
N LEU A 221 -5.13 6.97 -9.33
CA LEU A 221 -5.84 6.53 -10.54
C LEU A 221 -5.71 7.59 -11.63
N SER A 222 -5.34 7.18 -12.82
CA SER A 222 -5.39 8.04 -13.99
C SER A 222 -6.83 8.27 -14.46
N LYS A 223 -7.05 9.36 -15.21
CA LYS A 223 -8.33 9.63 -15.86
C LYS A 223 -8.76 8.49 -16.79
N GLN A 224 -7.79 7.88 -17.49
CA GLN A 224 -8.02 6.78 -18.41
C GLN A 224 -8.50 5.51 -17.67
N GLU A 225 -7.84 5.12 -16.58
CA GLU A 225 -8.27 3.97 -15.76
C GLU A 225 -9.68 4.16 -15.21
N LEU A 226 -9.97 5.38 -14.72
CA LEU A 226 -11.30 5.69 -14.19
C LEU A 226 -12.38 5.67 -15.29
N ALA A 227 -12.08 6.21 -16.47
CA ALA A 227 -13.00 6.18 -17.61
C ALA A 227 -13.22 4.75 -18.12
N PHE A 228 -12.14 3.95 -18.23
CA PHE A 228 -12.22 2.57 -18.68
C PHE A 228 -13.01 1.68 -17.72
N SER A 229 -12.84 1.85 -16.39
CA SER A 229 -13.61 1.13 -15.38
C SER A 229 -15.13 1.41 -15.45
N ARG A 230 -15.53 2.58 -15.99
CA ARG A 230 -16.93 2.92 -16.23
C ARG A 230 -17.46 2.31 -17.52
N LYS A 231 -16.60 2.17 -18.55
CA LYS A 231 -16.96 1.63 -19.86
C LYS A 231 -17.09 0.10 -19.85
N LYS A 232 -16.21 -0.59 -19.11
CA LYS A 232 -16.07 -2.04 -19.06
C LYS A 232 -16.46 -2.62 -17.70
N LEU A 233 -17.69 -2.36 -17.24
CA LEU A 233 -18.16 -2.61 -15.88
C LEU A 233 -17.91 -4.04 -15.37
N ASP A 234 -18.23 -5.05 -16.20
CA ASP A 234 -18.18 -6.45 -15.79
C ASP A 234 -16.84 -7.12 -16.13
N GLN A 235 -16.01 -6.42 -16.90
CA GLN A 235 -14.73 -6.92 -17.41
C GLN A 235 -13.53 -6.20 -16.79
N TYR A 236 -13.72 -5.04 -16.11
CA TYR A 236 -12.64 -4.30 -15.52
C TYR A 236 -12.36 -4.72 -14.08
N TYR A 237 -11.09 -4.92 -13.78
CA TYR A 237 -10.57 -5.24 -12.46
C TYR A 237 -9.42 -4.31 -12.09
N LEU A 238 -9.39 -3.82 -10.85
CA LEU A 238 -8.21 -3.23 -10.25
C LEU A 238 -7.61 -4.24 -9.28
N TYR A 239 -6.38 -4.66 -9.56
CA TYR A 239 -5.60 -5.51 -8.70
C TYR A 239 -4.66 -4.67 -7.85
N ARG A 240 -4.86 -4.68 -6.54
CA ARG A 240 -4.01 -3.97 -5.59
C ARG A 240 -3.07 -4.94 -4.90
N VAL A 241 -1.79 -4.87 -5.27
CA VAL A 241 -0.72 -5.64 -4.61
C VAL A 241 -0.10 -4.77 -3.53
N PHE A 242 -0.06 -5.26 -2.29
CA PHE A 242 0.50 -4.56 -1.14
C PHE A 242 1.46 -5.46 -0.37
N ASN A 243 2.28 -4.89 0.53
CA ASN A 243 3.41 -5.56 1.19
C ASN A 243 4.37 -6.23 0.19
N PHE A 244 4.50 -5.68 -1.02
CA PHE A 244 5.08 -6.34 -2.20
C PHE A 244 6.45 -6.98 -1.97
N ILE A 245 7.35 -6.32 -1.21
CA ILE A 245 8.72 -6.82 -1.03
C ILE A 245 8.80 -8.02 -0.07
N LYS A 246 7.96 -8.02 0.94
CA LYS A 246 8.11 -8.94 2.08
C LYS A 246 7.15 -10.12 2.03
N SER A 247 5.91 -9.85 1.66
CA SER A 247 4.81 -10.82 1.69
C SER A 247 3.70 -10.30 0.75
N PRO A 248 3.88 -10.41 -0.58
CA PRO A 248 2.92 -9.91 -1.54
C PRO A 248 1.53 -10.43 -1.24
N THR A 249 0.60 -9.51 -1.06
CA THR A 249 -0.82 -9.80 -0.80
C THR A 249 -1.66 -9.02 -1.78
N LEU A 250 -2.78 -9.59 -2.22
CA LEU A 250 -3.61 -9.07 -3.29
C LEU A 250 -5.04 -8.86 -2.82
N PHE A 251 -5.67 -7.76 -3.21
CA PHE A 251 -7.13 -7.68 -3.32
C PHE A 251 -7.56 -7.15 -4.69
N MET A 252 -8.81 -7.44 -5.05
CA MET A 252 -9.37 -7.12 -6.34
C MET A 252 -10.62 -6.27 -6.19
N LEU A 253 -10.75 -5.21 -7.01
CA LEU A 253 -11.97 -4.42 -7.12
C LEU A 253 -12.52 -4.61 -8.52
N LYS A 254 -13.79 -5.00 -8.66
CA LYS A 254 -14.44 -5.19 -9.95
C LYS A 254 -15.32 -4.01 -10.33
N GLY A 255 -15.28 -3.59 -11.56
CA GLY A 255 -16.20 -2.63 -12.15
C GLY A 255 -15.91 -1.17 -11.81
N ARG A 256 -16.94 -0.40 -11.50
CA ARG A 256 -16.83 1.05 -11.25
C ARG A 256 -16.05 1.37 -9.99
N LEU A 257 -14.82 1.81 -10.12
CA LEU A 257 -13.92 2.06 -9.00
C LEU A 257 -14.47 3.04 -7.96
N HIS A 258 -15.21 4.07 -8.37
CA HIS A 258 -15.78 5.05 -7.42
C HIS A 258 -16.79 4.47 -6.42
N ARG A 259 -17.27 3.23 -6.64
CA ARG A 259 -18.12 2.50 -5.67
C ARG A 259 -17.32 1.87 -4.55
N HIS A 260 -16.04 1.61 -4.79
CA HIS A 260 -15.15 0.91 -3.87
C HIS A 260 -14.20 1.85 -3.13
N VAL A 261 -13.87 3.01 -3.73
CA VAL A 261 -12.88 3.93 -3.18
C VAL A 261 -13.39 5.37 -3.17
N LYS A 262 -12.96 6.15 -2.18
CA LYS A 262 -13.18 7.59 -2.16
C LYS A 262 -12.15 8.26 -3.06
N LEU A 263 -12.62 8.96 -4.10
CA LEU A 263 -11.77 9.72 -5.00
C LEU A 263 -11.55 11.15 -4.48
N SER A 264 -10.30 11.62 -4.55
CA SER A 264 -9.93 13.01 -4.30
C SER A 264 -9.06 13.50 -5.46
N PRO A 265 -9.37 14.65 -6.09
CA PRO A 265 -8.52 15.21 -7.15
C PRO A 265 -7.12 15.51 -6.61
N THR A 266 -6.07 15.19 -7.38
CA THR A 266 -4.67 15.45 -7.03
C THR A 266 -4.00 16.42 -8.00
N ALA A 267 -4.54 16.56 -9.23
CA ALA A 267 -4.00 17.46 -10.25
C ALA A 267 -5.09 18.01 -11.17
N PHE A 268 -4.89 19.25 -11.61
CA PHE A 268 -5.75 19.93 -12.57
C PHE A 268 -4.90 20.45 -13.74
N LYS A 269 -5.36 20.27 -14.98
CA LYS A 269 -4.75 20.90 -16.16
C LYS A 269 -5.41 22.23 -16.40
N THR A 270 -4.64 23.32 -16.30
CA THR A 270 -5.07 24.67 -16.62
C THR A 270 -4.69 25.06 -18.04
N ARG A 271 -5.46 25.96 -18.66
CA ARG A 271 -5.15 26.61 -19.91
C ARG A 271 -5.45 28.10 -19.74
N PHE A 272 -4.63 28.94 -20.33
CA PHE A 272 -4.96 30.34 -20.50
C PHE A 272 -5.73 30.48 -21.81
N GLY A 273 -6.82 31.24 -21.78
CA GLY A 273 -7.61 31.57 -22.97
C GLY A 273 -6.97 32.67 -23.77
#